data_bedd1395985d4e9ab345bb43beb7ee25
#
_entry.id   bedd1395985d4e9ab345bb43beb7ee25
#
_cell.length_a   1.000
_cell.length_b   1.000
_cell.length_c   1.000
_cell.angle_alpha   90.00
_cell.angle_beta   90.00
_cell.angle_gamma   90.00
#
_symmetry.space_group_name_H-M   'P 1'
#
loop_
_entity.id
_entity.type
_entity.pdbx_description
1 polymer ?
#
loop_
_entity_poly.entity_id
_entity_poly.type
_entity_poly.pdbx_seq_one_letter_code
_entity_poly.pdbx_strand_id
1 'polypeptide(L)'
;LDEPTAGVDTELRLTMWDFFKKINNDGVTIILTTHYLEEAERLCKNLSIIHHGEVVQNSPMADVMSSSRKHTYIVRTDSKITDKNIFEENINIIDDKSCELTVDNKTSISEIITKFNKCNINVIDILSKRNKLEELFIELTQK
;
A
#
# COMPACT_ATOMS: atom_id res chain seq x y z
N LEU A 1 -14.53 4.45 -18.92
CA LEU A 1 -13.13 4.40 -19.35
C LEU A 1 -12.60 3.01 -19.08
N ASP A 2 -12.05 2.38 -20.10
CA ASP A 2 -11.46 1.06 -19.99
C ASP A 2 -9.95 1.17 -20.16
N GLU A 3 -9.19 0.82 -19.10
CA GLU A 3 -7.72 0.90 -19.02
C GLU A 3 -7.16 2.24 -19.56
N PRO A 4 -7.64 3.42 -19.10
CA PRO A 4 -7.43 4.69 -19.80
C PRO A 4 -5.96 5.11 -19.88
N THR A 5 -5.09 4.62 -18.99
CA THR A 5 -3.67 4.98 -18.97
C THR A 5 -2.74 3.80 -19.29
N ALA A 6 -3.29 2.71 -19.84
CA ALA A 6 -2.48 1.55 -20.24
C ALA A 6 -1.50 1.93 -21.36
N GLY A 7 -0.22 1.58 -21.18
CA GLY A 7 0.82 1.89 -22.17
C GLY A 7 1.26 3.35 -22.24
N VAL A 8 0.74 4.21 -21.36
CA VAL A 8 1.07 5.64 -21.30
C VAL A 8 2.28 5.86 -20.39
N ASP A 9 3.20 6.75 -20.77
CA ASP A 9 4.32 7.16 -19.93
C ASP A 9 3.86 7.86 -18.65
N THR A 10 4.75 7.96 -17.67
CA THR A 10 4.41 8.46 -16.33
C THR A 10 3.93 9.91 -16.33
N GLU A 11 4.55 10.79 -17.13
CA GLU A 11 4.22 12.21 -17.16
C GLU A 11 2.83 12.45 -17.76
N LEU A 12 2.56 11.81 -18.89
CA LEU A 12 1.25 11.88 -19.53
C LEU A 12 0.16 11.25 -18.68
N ARG A 13 0.47 10.13 -17.98
CA ARG A 13 -0.46 9.50 -17.04
C ARG A 13 -0.89 10.46 -15.92
N LEU A 14 0.04 11.17 -15.30
CA LEU A 14 -0.27 12.16 -14.27
C LEU A 14 -1.17 13.27 -14.81
N THR A 15 -0.89 13.77 -16.02
CA THR A 15 -1.70 14.78 -16.69
C THR A 15 -3.13 14.28 -16.94
N MET A 16 -3.29 13.03 -17.39
CA MET A 16 -4.60 12.41 -17.58
C MET A 16 -5.37 12.25 -16.26
N TRP A 17 -4.71 11.87 -15.16
CA TRP A 17 -5.35 11.77 -13.85
C TRP A 17 -5.87 13.13 -13.37
N ASP A 18 -5.11 14.19 -13.54
CA ASP A 18 -5.56 15.54 -13.18
C ASP A 18 -6.76 15.98 -14.05
N PHE A 19 -6.76 15.63 -15.33
CA PHE A 19 -7.89 15.85 -16.21
C PHE A 19 -9.15 15.09 -15.76
N PHE A 20 -9.04 13.81 -15.40
CA PHE A 20 -10.17 13.03 -14.90
C PHE A 20 -10.72 13.60 -13.60
N LYS A 21 -9.85 14.02 -12.67
CA LYS A 21 -10.28 14.71 -11.44
C LYS A 21 -11.05 15.99 -11.73
N LYS A 22 -10.57 16.79 -12.68
CA LYS A 22 -11.23 18.04 -13.07
C LYS A 22 -12.64 17.77 -13.60
N ILE A 23 -12.79 16.85 -14.55
CA ILE A 23 -14.10 16.49 -15.12
C ILE A 23 -15.05 15.96 -14.02
N ASN A 24 -14.55 15.13 -13.12
CA ASN A 24 -15.35 14.61 -12.01
C ASN A 24 -15.80 15.73 -11.06
N ASN A 25 -14.94 16.70 -10.77
CA ASN A 25 -15.29 17.88 -9.97
C ASN A 25 -16.32 18.80 -10.68
N ASP A 26 -16.34 18.80 -12.03
CA ASP A 26 -17.35 19.49 -12.84
C ASP A 26 -18.71 18.73 -12.88
N GLY A 27 -18.83 17.64 -12.10
CA GLY A 27 -20.08 16.89 -11.91
C GLY A 27 -20.25 15.67 -12.81
N VAL A 28 -19.25 15.30 -13.62
CA VAL A 28 -19.32 14.11 -14.48
C VAL A 28 -18.98 12.86 -13.66
N THR A 29 -19.87 11.89 -13.65
CA THR A 29 -19.58 10.57 -13.05
C THR A 29 -18.66 9.77 -13.97
N ILE A 30 -17.54 9.31 -13.43
CA ILE A 30 -16.55 8.52 -14.17
C ILE A 30 -16.52 7.10 -13.59
N ILE A 31 -16.70 6.12 -14.47
CA ILE A 31 -16.45 4.71 -14.17
C ILE A 31 -15.22 4.33 -15.00
N LEU A 32 -14.21 3.78 -14.35
CA LEU A 32 -13.00 3.30 -15.01
C LEU A 32 -12.69 1.85 -14.58
N THR A 33 -12.16 1.08 -15.52
CA THR A 33 -11.51 -0.20 -15.23
C THR A 33 -10.01 -0.01 -15.33
N THR A 34 -9.26 -0.63 -14.45
CA THR A 34 -7.79 -0.58 -14.46
C THR A 34 -7.20 -1.75 -13.69
N HIS A 35 -6.03 -2.19 -14.08
CA HIS A 35 -5.18 -3.09 -13.31
C HIS A 35 -4.08 -2.34 -12.52
N TYR A 36 -3.99 -1.02 -12.69
CA TYR A 36 -3.09 -0.16 -11.93
C TYR A 36 -3.76 0.26 -10.62
N LEU A 37 -3.42 -0.40 -9.52
CA LEU A 37 -4.02 -0.14 -8.21
C LEU A 37 -3.79 1.30 -7.72
N GLU A 38 -2.66 1.91 -8.08
CA GLU A 38 -2.37 3.32 -7.78
C GLU A 38 -3.37 4.27 -8.48
N GLU A 39 -3.78 3.96 -9.72
CA GLU A 39 -4.78 4.73 -10.45
C GLU A 39 -6.14 4.69 -9.73
N ALA A 40 -6.57 3.47 -9.36
CA ALA A 40 -7.81 3.29 -8.61
C ALA A 40 -7.77 4.06 -7.27
N GLU A 41 -6.69 3.96 -6.52
CA GLU A 41 -6.52 4.64 -5.23
C GLU A 41 -6.56 6.17 -5.36
N ARG A 42 -5.92 6.72 -6.39
CA ARG A 42 -5.83 8.17 -6.59
C ARG A 42 -7.09 8.81 -7.15
N LEU A 43 -7.87 8.07 -7.95
CA LEU A 43 -8.99 8.62 -8.70
C LEU A 43 -10.36 8.23 -8.15
N CYS A 44 -10.49 7.04 -7.55
CA CYS A 44 -11.78 6.46 -7.24
C CYS A 44 -12.20 6.64 -5.78
N LYS A 45 -13.43 7.08 -5.56
CA LYS A 45 -14.06 7.12 -4.22
C LYS A 45 -14.63 5.76 -3.82
N ASN A 46 -15.04 4.96 -4.80
CA ASN A 46 -15.59 3.62 -4.61
C ASN A 46 -14.79 2.62 -5.45
N LEU A 47 -14.68 1.41 -4.97
CA LEU A 47 -13.93 0.33 -5.59
C LEU A 47 -14.81 -0.90 -5.73
N SER A 48 -14.74 -1.54 -6.91
CA SER A 48 -15.24 -2.89 -7.12
C SER A 48 -14.11 -3.78 -7.65
N ILE A 49 -13.81 -4.89 -6.96
CA ILE A 49 -12.82 -5.88 -7.41
C ILE A 49 -13.57 -7.01 -8.08
N ILE A 50 -13.17 -7.32 -9.31
CA ILE A 50 -13.74 -8.41 -10.11
C ILE A 50 -12.70 -9.52 -10.21
N HIS A 51 -13.10 -10.76 -9.89
CA HIS A 51 -12.27 -11.94 -10.02
C HIS A 51 -13.11 -13.10 -10.61
N HIS A 52 -12.60 -13.74 -11.65
CA HIS A 52 -13.33 -14.80 -12.39
C HIS A 52 -14.77 -14.42 -12.81
N GLY A 53 -14.99 -13.16 -13.19
CA GLY A 53 -16.30 -12.66 -13.62
C GLY A 53 -17.27 -12.31 -12.50
N GLU A 54 -16.86 -12.46 -11.24
CA GLU A 54 -17.68 -12.13 -10.07
C GLU A 54 -17.12 -10.92 -9.31
N VAL A 55 -18.00 -10.11 -8.74
CA VAL A 55 -17.62 -9.00 -7.87
C VAL A 55 -17.29 -9.57 -6.49
N VAL A 56 -16.01 -9.67 -6.15
CA VAL A 56 -15.53 -10.20 -4.87
C VAL A 56 -15.45 -9.14 -3.77
N GLN A 57 -15.41 -7.87 -4.13
CA GLN A 57 -15.43 -6.73 -3.23
C GLN A 57 -16.15 -5.55 -3.89
N ASN A 58 -16.96 -4.83 -3.11
CA ASN A 58 -17.60 -3.57 -3.53
C ASN A 58 -17.77 -2.67 -2.30
N SER A 59 -16.98 -1.60 -2.22
CA SER A 59 -16.98 -0.72 -1.03
C SER A 59 -16.37 0.66 -1.34
N PRO A 60 -16.61 1.65 -0.48
CA PRO A 60 -15.86 2.90 -0.52
C PRO A 60 -14.35 2.66 -0.37
N MET A 61 -13.54 3.43 -1.09
CA MET A 61 -12.07 3.35 -1.01
C MET A 61 -11.57 3.58 0.43
N ALA A 62 -12.19 4.48 1.17
CA ALA A 62 -11.85 4.75 2.56
C ALA A 62 -11.98 3.52 3.46
N ASP A 63 -13.01 2.69 3.25
CA ASP A 63 -13.23 1.46 4.01
C ASP A 63 -12.16 0.42 3.68
N VAL A 64 -11.81 0.29 2.40
CA VAL A 64 -10.71 -0.57 1.94
C VAL A 64 -9.41 -0.16 2.59
N MET A 65 -9.08 1.14 2.54
CA MET A 65 -7.83 1.66 3.11
C MET A 65 -7.76 1.54 4.64
N SER A 66 -8.91 1.43 5.32
CA SER A 66 -8.97 1.23 6.78
C SER A 66 -9.01 -0.23 7.21
N SER A 67 -9.35 -1.16 6.31
CA SER A 67 -9.62 -2.57 6.64
C SER A 67 -8.38 -3.43 6.83
N SER A 68 -7.23 -3.01 6.30
CA SER A 68 -5.98 -3.76 6.48
C SER A 68 -5.60 -3.83 7.96
N ARG A 69 -5.53 -5.04 8.50
CA ARG A 69 -5.16 -5.28 9.92
C ARG A 69 -3.68 -5.23 10.17
N LYS A 70 -2.86 -5.42 9.15
CA LYS A 70 -1.40 -5.47 9.23
C LYS A 70 -0.76 -4.56 8.21
N HIS A 71 0.40 -4.03 8.54
CA HIS A 71 1.25 -3.26 7.62
C HIS A 71 2.63 -3.88 7.58
N THR A 72 3.18 -4.01 6.38
CA THR A 72 4.54 -4.48 6.18
C THR A 72 5.42 -3.32 5.74
N TYR A 73 6.48 -3.10 6.51
CA TYR A 73 7.49 -2.07 6.27
C TYR A 73 8.84 -2.69 5.93
N ILE A 74 9.59 -2.05 5.06
CA ILE A 74 11.03 -2.26 4.91
C ILE A 74 11.70 -1.22 5.79
N VAL A 75 12.42 -1.68 6.80
CA VAL A 75 13.17 -0.83 7.74
C VAL A 75 14.65 -0.93 7.42
N ARG A 76 15.31 0.22 7.25
CA ARG A 76 16.76 0.34 7.07
C ARG A 76 17.38 0.95 8.31
N THR A 77 18.53 0.41 8.73
CA THR A 77 19.22 0.79 9.97
C THR A 77 20.66 1.20 9.70
N ASP A 78 21.25 1.98 10.62
CA ASP A 78 22.64 2.42 10.56
C ASP A 78 23.64 1.29 10.90
N SER A 79 23.21 0.36 11.74
CA SER A 79 24.00 -0.73 12.30
C SER A 79 23.32 -2.08 12.03
N LYS A 80 24.07 -3.17 12.26
CA LYS A 80 23.62 -4.53 12.02
C LYS A 80 22.46 -4.90 12.94
N ILE A 81 21.41 -5.51 12.39
CA ILE A 81 20.28 -6.03 13.13
C ILE A 81 20.69 -7.41 13.72
N THR A 82 21.09 -7.41 14.98
CA THR A 82 21.60 -8.63 15.66
C THR A 82 20.51 -9.38 16.40
N ASP A 83 19.49 -8.67 16.89
CA ASP A 83 18.39 -9.26 17.66
C ASP A 83 17.14 -9.43 16.79
N LYS A 84 16.79 -10.69 16.49
CA LYS A 84 15.59 -11.04 15.75
C LYS A 84 14.31 -10.95 16.62
N ASN A 85 14.46 -10.80 17.94
CA ASN A 85 13.33 -10.76 18.85
C ASN A 85 12.79 -9.34 19.12
N ILE A 86 13.32 -8.31 18.45
CA ILE A 86 12.86 -6.92 18.59
C ILE A 86 11.35 -6.82 18.40
N PHE A 87 10.80 -7.60 17.46
CA PHE A 87 9.37 -7.63 17.11
C PHE A 87 8.81 -9.07 17.13
N GLU A 88 9.36 -9.94 17.97
CA GLU A 88 8.98 -11.35 18.07
C GLU A 88 9.07 -12.07 16.71
N GLU A 89 7.97 -12.70 16.25
CA GLU A 89 7.96 -13.45 14.98
C GLU A 89 7.69 -12.60 13.73
N ASN A 90 7.54 -11.27 13.87
CA ASN A 90 7.07 -10.40 12.80
C ASN A 90 8.21 -9.70 12.02
N ILE A 91 9.45 -10.11 12.22
CA ILE A 91 10.62 -9.55 11.55
C ILE A 91 11.29 -10.59 10.64
N ASN A 92 11.51 -10.22 9.40
CA ASN A 92 12.27 -11.01 8.43
C ASN A 92 13.51 -10.21 7.98
N ILE A 93 14.70 -10.73 8.28
CA ILE A 93 15.97 -10.06 7.93
C ILE A 93 16.22 -10.22 6.44
N ILE A 94 16.36 -9.11 5.73
CA ILE A 94 16.70 -9.08 4.30
C ILE A 94 18.22 -9.11 4.14
N ASP A 95 18.91 -8.23 4.86
CA ASP A 95 20.36 -8.14 4.92
C ASP A 95 20.82 -7.63 6.30
N ASP A 96 22.12 -7.38 6.47
CA ASP A 96 22.70 -6.96 7.75
C ASP A 96 22.08 -5.68 8.33
N LYS A 97 21.55 -4.78 7.47
CA LYS A 97 21.02 -3.46 7.84
C LYS A 97 19.58 -3.22 7.39
N SER A 98 18.92 -4.24 6.87
CA SER A 98 17.56 -4.12 6.35
C SER A 98 16.70 -5.28 6.80
N CYS A 99 15.49 -4.98 7.23
CA CYS A 99 14.52 -6.00 7.55
C CYS A 99 13.13 -5.65 7.02
N GLU A 100 12.34 -6.68 6.85
CA GLU A 100 10.92 -6.58 6.60
C GLU A 100 10.20 -6.78 7.94
N LEU A 101 9.37 -5.82 8.31
CA LEU A 101 8.63 -5.80 9.56
C LEU A 101 7.13 -5.76 9.28
N THR A 102 6.40 -6.75 9.77
CA THR A 102 4.94 -6.77 9.69
C THR A 102 4.36 -6.45 11.06
N VAL A 103 3.58 -5.39 11.15
CA VAL A 103 2.97 -4.92 12.39
C VAL A 103 1.46 -4.74 12.25
N ASP A 104 0.76 -4.71 13.38
CA ASP A 104 -0.65 -4.36 13.43
C ASP A 104 -0.85 -2.90 12.99
N ASN A 105 -1.99 -2.59 12.37
CA ASN A 105 -2.32 -1.26 11.88
C ASN A 105 -2.40 -0.18 12.99
N LYS A 106 -2.45 -0.60 14.26
CA LYS A 106 -2.42 0.28 15.42
C LYS A 106 -1.00 0.68 15.83
N THR A 107 0.00 -0.05 15.36
CA THR A 107 1.40 0.23 15.68
C THR A 107 1.88 1.47 14.94
N SER A 108 2.26 2.50 15.67
CA SER A 108 2.78 3.74 15.07
C SER A 108 4.23 3.56 14.60
N ILE A 109 4.64 4.37 13.61
CA ILE A 109 6.05 4.44 13.17
C ILE A 109 6.96 4.85 14.35
N SER A 110 6.48 5.72 15.25
CA SER A 110 7.22 6.12 16.45
C SER A 110 7.50 4.94 17.40
N GLU A 111 6.54 4.02 17.54
CA GLU A 111 6.75 2.80 18.33
C GLU A 111 7.77 1.87 17.68
N ILE A 112 7.75 1.75 16.37
CA ILE A 112 8.75 0.99 15.61
C ILE A 112 10.14 1.54 15.89
N ILE A 113 10.34 2.85 15.66
CA ILE A 113 11.62 3.53 15.90
C ILE A 113 12.08 3.35 17.36
N THR A 114 11.15 3.51 18.32
CA THR A 114 11.46 3.37 19.75
C THR A 114 11.96 1.97 20.09
N LYS A 115 11.37 0.92 19.51
CA LYS A 115 11.81 -0.46 19.72
C LYS A 115 13.23 -0.71 19.21
N PHE A 116 13.56 -0.23 17.99
CA PHE A 116 14.91 -0.32 17.44
C PHE A 116 15.93 0.44 18.30
N ASN A 117 15.59 1.67 18.72
CA ASN A 117 16.46 2.49 19.57
C ASN A 117 16.76 1.84 20.93
N LYS A 118 15.82 1.10 21.52
CA LYS A 118 16.05 0.33 22.75
C LYS A 118 17.12 -0.75 22.60
N CYS A 119 17.34 -1.22 21.37
CA CYS A 119 18.39 -2.17 21.03
C CYS A 119 19.68 -1.50 20.53
N ASN A 120 19.81 -0.16 20.70
CA ASN A 120 20.92 0.67 20.19
C ASN A 120 21.07 0.59 18.65
N ILE A 121 19.96 0.44 17.93
CA ILE A 121 19.91 0.42 16.48
C ILE A 121 19.11 1.64 16.03
N ASN A 122 19.75 2.55 15.27
CA ASN A 122 19.04 3.71 14.72
C ASN A 122 18.39 3.37 13.38
N VAL A 123 17.14 3.73 13.23
CA VAL A 123 16.41 3.60 11.96
C VAL A 123 16.76 4.79 11.06
N ILE A 124 17.24 4.49 9.85
CA ILE A 124 17.56 5.49 8.82
C ILE A 124 16.34 5.77 7.96
N ASP A 125 15.59 4.70 7.62
CA ASP A 125 14.48 4.80 6.67
C ASP A 125 13.42 3.74 6.95
N ILE A 126 12.15 4.09 6.72
CA ILE A 126 11.00 3.19 6.82
C ILE A 126 10.15 3.38 5.57
N LEU A 127 10.04 2.34 4.76
CA LEU A 127 9.24 2.31 3.55
C LEU A 127 8.09 1.32 3.68
N SER A 128 6.89 1.69 3.28
CA SER A 128 5.81 0.71 3.13
C SER A 128 6.16 -0.25 2.00
N LYS A 129 6.12 -1.56 2.26
CA LYS A 129 6.49 -2.59 1.25
C LYS A 129 5.46 -2.68 0.14
N ARG A 130 4.19 -2.54 0.47
CA ARG A 130 3.07 -2.65 -0.47
C ARG A 130 2.03 -1.58 -0.22
N ASN A 131 1.32 -1.25 -1.28
CA ASN A 131 0.09 -0.50 -1.19
C ASN A 131 -0.99 -1.39 -0.53
N LYS A 132 -1.80 -0.82 0.36
CA LYS A 132 -2.91 -1.52 1.05
C LYS A 132 -3.88 -2.19 0.07
N LEU A 133 -4.13 -1.53 -1.05
CA LEU A 133 -5.00 -2.05 -2.09
C LEU A 133 -4.40 -3.31 -2.74
N GLU A 134 -3.08 -3.35 -2.92
CA GLU A 134 -2.37 -4.53 -3.44
C GLU A 134 -2.47 -5.71 -2.48
N GLU A 135 -2.31 -5.47 -1.17
CA GLU A 135 -2.46 -6.52 -0.15
C GLU A 135 -3.86 -7.10 -0.15
N LEU A 136 -4.90 -6.24 -0.19
CA LEU A 136 -6.29 -6.67 -0.27
C LEU A 136 -6.56 -7.47 -1.57
N PHE A 137 -6.08 -6.97 -2.70
CA PHE A 137 -6.26 -7.64 -3.99
C PHE A 137 -5.69 -9.06 -3.96
N ILE A 138 -4.48 -9.24 -3.43
CA ILE A 138 -3.84 -10.55 -3.28
C ILE A 138 -4.66 -11.45 -2.34
N GLU A 139 -5.11 -10.92 -1.20
CA GLU A 139 -5.91 -11.69 -0.23
C GLU A 139 -7.23 -12.20 -0.85
N LEU A 140 -7.88 -11.40 -1.67
CA LEU A 140 -9.16 -11.75 -2.29
C LEU A 140 -9.04 -12.67 -3.52
N THR A 141 -7.89 -12.63 -4.21
CA THR A 141 -7.70 -13.37 -5.48
C THR A 141 -6.89 -14.65 -5.32
N GLN A 142 -6.24 -14.89 -4.16
CA GLN A 142 -5.46 -16.11 -3.88
C GLN A 142 -6.20 -17.15 -3.02
N LYS A 143 -7.51 -17.02 -2.89
CA LYS A 143 -8.37 -18.03 -2.20
C LYS A 143 -8.81 -19.13 -3.13
#